data_ef87acdb607f434c839e308d192a68db
#
_entry.id   ef87acdb607f434c839e308d192a68db
#
_cell.length_a   1.000
_cell.length_b   1.000
_cell.length_c   1.000
_cell.angle_alpha   90.00
_cell.angle_beta   90.00
_cell.angle_gamma   90.00
#
_symmetry.space_group_name_H-M   'P 1'
#
loop_
_entity.id
_entity.type
_entity.pdbx_description
1 polymer ?
#
loop_
_entity_poly.entity_id
_entity_poly.type
_entity_poly.pdbx_seq_one_letter_code
_entity_poly.pdbx_strand_id
1 'polypeptide(L)'
;MIPRLSLALMMLGTATLHAQITPAEYAARRDSLSARIGDGVVIAFGGRTPITDFGPFYQLPAFRYLTGYEYADAALVMVVRGGRGSPTLFVHRSTPRRSLYYGAEPDSGALARDLRLPSRTAAELPAAMDSLARTGLPIYHLADFEAADFAAQDSLTRGRVFVRDLAARHPGLTVRDAHPIVNQLRARKSDAELALIRKATEISVEGHMELMRRAEPGMHEYDLQAIIEYAFRRGGAERPAYGSIIGSGPRASQLHYMKDRGPLNPGEVVVIDAAAEFGGYATDITRTLPVNGTYSREQRALYQVVRDGQAAAERNSRPGLSIQAALDSSIDVRARGLASLGLIESATATFDPPWPADCTRTPRSCQQVSLWAIHGITHGLGLEVHDPIQAYFGDRTFQKGDAFVIEPGLYITTRQLDILPDTPKNRAFKARVRAAVDRYQNTGIRIEDVYLITERGLEWISRAPREIDEIEAMFRSRTRAIP
;
A
#
# COMPACT_ATOMS: atom_id res chain seq x y z
N MET A 1 -60.32 5.60 -37.13
CA MET A 1 -59.83 6.21 -35.91
C MET A 1 -59.12 5.12 -35.09
N ILE A 2 -57.77 5.12 -35.13
CA ILE A 2 -56.95 4.16 -34.41
C ILE A 2 -56.21 4.96 -33.32
N PRO A 3 -56.30 4.64 -32.02
CA PRO A 3 -55.62 5.39 -30.97
C PRO A 3 -54.11 5.04 -30.97
N ARG A 4 -53.28 6.08 -31.04
CA ARG A 4 -51.83 5.98 -30.81
C ARG A 4 -51.53 5.77 -29.32
N LEU A 5 -51.07 4.59 -28.97
CA LEU A 5 -50.47 4.31 -27.66
C LEU A 5 -49.07 4.92 -27.66
N SER A 6 -48.87 5.97 -26.87
CA SER A 6 -47.53 6.54 -26.59
C SER A 6 -46.87 5.68 -25.48
N LEU A 7 -45.87 4.91 -25.85
CA LEU A 7 -45.01 4.18 -24.91
C LEU A 7 -43.99 5.14 -24.34
N ALA A 8 -44.20 5.63 -23.13
CA ALA A 8 -43.21 6.39 -22.37
C ALA A 8 -42.11 5.44 -21.89
N LEU A 9 -40.96 5.46 -22.55
CA LEU A 9 -39.75 4.76 -22.13
C LEU A 9 -39.16 5.51 -20.93
N MET A 10 -39.41 5.06 -19.69
CA MET A 10 -38.67 5.51 -18.53
C MET A 10 -37.24 5.00 -18.67
N MET A 11 -36.32 5.88 -19.10
CA MET A 11 -34.91 5.67 -18.89
C MET A 11 -34.62 5.76 -17.39
N LEU A 12 -34.55 4.61 -16.74
CA LEU A 12 -33.88 4.47 -15.45
C LEU A 12 -32.39 4.71 -15.71
N GLY A 13 -31.96 5.97 -15.55
CA GLY A 13 -30.57 6.29 -15.46
C GLY A 13 -30.01 5.57 -14.23
N THR A 14 -29.24 4.50 -14.45
CA THR A 14 -28.35 3.95 -13.43
C THR A 14 -27.33 5.04 -13.11
N ALA A 15 -27.62 5.86 -12.10
CA ALA A 15 -26.59 6.68 -11.48
C ALA A 15 -25.54 5.68 -10.99
N THR A 16 -24.41 5.62 -11.66
CA THR A 16 -23.20 4.97 -11.11
C THR A 16 -22.88 5.74 -9.84
N LEU A 17 -23.29 5.18 -8.69
CA LEU A 17 -22.82 5.63 -7.39
C LEU A 17 -21.30 5.47 -7.42
N HIS A 18 -20.59 6.55 -7.73
CA HIS A 18 -19.15 6.59 -7.54
C HIS A 18 -18.91 6.37 -6.06
N ALA A 19 -18.12 5.37 -5.72
CA ALA A 19 -17.68 5.14 -4.35
C ALA A 19 -17.05 6.45 -3.84
N GLN A 20 -17.61 7.00 -2.77
CA GLN A 20 -17.15 8.26 -2.18
C GLN A 20 -17.37 8.22 -0.67
N ILE A 21 -16.37 8.66 0.07
CA ILE A 21 -16.50 8.83 1.53
C ILE A 21 -17.39 10.01 1.80
N THR A 22 -18.45 9.81 2.56
CA THR A 22 -19.44 10.87 2.86
C THR A 22 -18.94 11.82 3.95
N PRO A 23 -19.44 13.08 3.99
CA PRO A 23 -19.19 13.99 5.11
C PRO A 23 -19.60 13.43 6.47
N ALA A 24 -20.67 12.61 6.50
CA ALA A 24 -21.13 11.94 7.71
C ALA A 24 -20.11 10.91 8.21
N GLU A 25 -19.46 10.19 7.31
CA GLU A 25 -18.43 9.22 7.67
C GLU A 25 -17.17 9.91 8.21
N TYR A 26 -16.69 10.97 7.59
CA TYR A 26 -15.60 11.78 8.16
C TYR A 26 -15.94 12.31 9.57
N ALA A 27 -17.18 12.74 9.81
CA ALA A 27 -17.62 13.13 11.14
C ALA A 27 -17.58 11.96 12.13
N ALA A 28 -18.09 10.78 11.74
CA ALA A 28 -18.07 9.58 12.59
C ALA A 28 -16.66 9.11 12.94
N ARG A 29 -15.68 9.28 12.02
CA ARG A 29 -14.26 9.00 12.28
C ARG A 29 -13.69 9.94 13.36
N ARG A 30 -14.01 11.24 13.28
CA ARG A 30 -13.64 12.23 14.31
C ARG A 30 -14.31 11.94 15.66
N ASP A 31 -15.56 11.54 15.67
CA ASP A 31 -16.29 11.14 16.88
C ASP A 31 -15.65 9.90 17.51
N SER A 32 -15.28 8.91 16.69
CA SER A 32 -14.59 7.70 17.14
C SER A 32 -13.21 8.00 17.74
N LEU A 33 -12.46 8.94 17.15
CA LEU A 33 -11.19 9.42 17.71
C LEU A 33 -11.43 10.13 19.05
N SER A 34 -12.42 11.01 19.11
CA SER A 34 -12.76 11.75 20.33
C SER A 34 -13.12 10.84 21.48
N ALA A 35 -13.95 9.82 21.23
CA ALA A 35 -14.35 8.85 22.24
C ALA A 35 -13.16 8.07 22.84
N ARG A 36 -12.13 7.79 22.04
CA ARG A 36 -10.91 7.10 22.50
C ARG A 36 -9.95 8.01 23.26
N ILE A 37 -9.96 9.31 22.97
CA ILE A 37 -9.13 10.30 23.67
C ILE A 37 -9.71 10.68 25.03
N GLY A 38 -11.03 10.79 25.12
CA GLY A 38 -11.72 11.25 26.34
C GLY A 38 -11.64 12.76 26.53
N ASP A 39 -10.50 13.28 27.00
CA ASP A 39 -10.21 14.71 27.13
C ASP A 39 -8.86 15.07 26.51
N GLY A 40 -8.79 16.17 25.75
CA GLY A 40 -7.56 16.61 25.10
C GLY A 40 -7.80 17.56 23.95
N VAL A 41 -6.72 17.92 23.28
CA VAL A 41 -6.74 18.70 22.04
C VAL A 41 -6.00 17.88 20.98
N VAL A 42 -6.68 17.52 19.90
CA VAL A 42 -6.05 16.92 18.72
C VAL A 42 -5.58 18.02 17.79
N ILE A 43 -4.33 17.90 17.30
CA ILE A 43 -3.83 18.68 16.18
C ILE A 43 -3.30 17.75 15.09
N ALA A 44 -3.80 17.91 13.88
CA ALA A 44 -3.34 17.20 12.69
C ALA A 44 -2.99 18.20 11.60
N PHE A 45 -1.82 18.03 10.98
CA PHE A 45 -1.41 18.85 9.86
C PHE A 45 -1.70 18.14 8.54
N GLY A 46 -2.25 18.87 7.56
CA GLY A 46 -2.35 18.42 6.18
C GLY A 46 -1.04 18.59 5.43
N GLY A 47 -0.98 18.05 4.24
CA GLY A 47 0.16 18.16 3.32
C GLY A 47 0.46 19.63 3.00
N ARG A 48 1.73 19.90 2.70
CA ARG A 48 2.21 21.23 2.33
C ARG A 48 2.09 21.46 0.83
N THR A 49 2.01 22.73 0.45
CA THR A 49 2.23 23.13 -0.95
C THR A 49 3.53 22.52 -1.47
N PRO A 50 3.52 21.87 -2.65
CA PRO A 50 4.73 21.31 -3.23
C PRO A 50 5.85 22.36 -3.35
N ILE A 51 7.10 21.92 -3.15
CA ILE A 51 8.27 22.80 -3.22
C ILE A 51 8.46 23.37 -4.64
N THR A 52 8.05 22.59 -5.65
CA THR A 52 8.07 23.04 -7.05
C THR A 52 6.72 23.59 -7.44
N ASP A 53 6.68 24.73 -8.14
CA ASP A 53 5.45 25.46 -8.49
C ASP A 53 4.39 24.63 -9.24
N PHE A 54 4.82 23.60 -9.95
CA PHE A 54 3.95 22.77 -10.79
C PHE A 54 3.89 21.30 -10.33
N GLY A 55 4.39 21.02 -9.12
CA GLY A 55 4.29 19.69 -8.54
C GLY A 55 2.85 19.33 -8.17
N PRO A 56 2.40 18.07 -8.39
CA PRO A 56 1.09 17.65 -7.93
C PRO A 56 1.04 17.66 -6.39
N PHE A 57 -0.12 18.03 -5.85
CA PHE A 57 -0.38 17.96 -4.42
C PHE A 57 -1.13 16.68 -4.08
N TYR A 58 -0.70 16.02 -3.01
CA TYR A 58 -1.38 14.87 -2.43
C TYR A 58 -1.54 15.06 -0.93
N GLN A 59 -2.72 14.78 -0.42
CA GLN A 59 -3.02 14.96 0.98
C GLN A 59 -2.41 13.84 1.83
N LEU A 60 -2.01 14.18 3.07
CA LEU A 60 -1.51 13.20 4.03
C LEU A 60 -2.61 12.24 4.48
N PRO A 61 -2.34 10.93 4.56
CA PRO A 61 -3.35 9.90 4.80
C PRO A 61 -4.15 10.09 6.08
N ALA A 62 -3.50 10.30 7.23
CA ALA A 62 -4.17 10.49 8.50
C ALA A 62 -5.03 11.77 8.54
N PHE A 63 -4.55 12.87 7.92
CA PHE A 63 -5.31 14.09 7.80
C PHE A 63 -6.53 13.93 6.88
N ARG A 64 -6.35 13.30 5.71
CA ARG A 64 -7.43 12.97 4.78
C ARG A 64 -8.49 12.10 5.45
N TYR A 65 -8.07 11.07 6.21
CA TYR A 65 -8.96 10.17 6.94
C TYR A 65 -9.92 10.89 7.87
N LEU A 66 -9.43 11.94 8.54
CA LEU A 66 -10.21 12.72 9.51
C LEU A 66 -11.03 13.85 8.90
N THR A 67 -10.63 14.38 7.75
CA THR A 67 -11.18 15.64 7.23
C THR A 67 -11.87 15.52 5.88
N GLY A 68 -11.38 14.69 4.98
CA GLY A 68 -11.73 14.72 3.56
C GLY A 68 -11.31 16.00 2.83
N TYR A 69 -10.50 16.86 3.45
CA TYR A 69 -10.04 18.12 2.87
C TYR A 69 -8.82 17.88 1.97
N GLU A 70 -8.88 18.33 0.73
CA GLU A 70 -7.91 17.98 -0.32
C GLU A 70 -6.98 19.13 -0.74
N TYR A 71 -6.97 20.24 -0.01
CA TYR A 71 -6.09 21.38 -0.31
C TYR A 71 -4.93 21.44 0.68
N ALA A 72 -3.81 22.05 0.22
CA ALA A 72 -2.57 22.13 0.97
C ALA A 72 -2.64 23.07 2.18
N ASP A 73 -1.63 22.95 3.05
CA ASP A 73 -1.32 23.89 4.15
C ASP A 73 -2.41 24.08 5.20
N ALA A 74 -3.32 23.12 5.34
CA ALA A 74 -4.36 23.14 6.37
C ALA A 74 -3.90 22.48 7.68
N ALA A 75 -4.64 22.73 8.76
CA ALA A 75 -4.52 21.98 10.00
C ALA A 75 -5.93 21.77 10.60
N LEU A 76 -6.16 20.58 11.17
CA LEU A 76 -7.33 20.27 11.98
C LEU A 76 -6.97 20.43 13.45
N VAL A 77 -7.73 21.23 14.18
CA VAL A 77 -7.71 21.27 15.64
C VAL A 77 -9.06 20.78 16.16
N MET A 78 -9.05 19.85 17.08
CA MET A 78 -10.28 19.34 17.68
C MET A 78 -10.14 19.33 19.20
N VAL A 79 -10.97 20.14 19.88
CA VAL A 79 -11.06 20.15 21.34
C VAL A 79 -12.00 19.03 21.76
N VAL A 80 -11.49 18.13 22.59
CA VAL A 80 -12.24 16.95 23.07
C VAL A 80 -12.54 17.11 24.54
N ARG A 81 -13.81 16.95 24.93
CA ARG A 81 -14.27 16.97 26.32
C ARG A 81 -15.30 15.85 26.51
N GLY A 82 -15.07 14.98 27.53
CA GLY A 82 -15.97 13.87 27.80
C GLY A 82 -16.19 12.95 26.59
N GLY A 83 -15.16 12.74 25.75
CA GLY A 83 -15.25 11.93 24.56
C GLY A 83 -15.98 12.56 23.36
N ARG A 84 -16.31 13.86 23.43
CA ARG A 84 -16.97 14.60 22.34
C ARG A 84 -16.02 15.65 21.78
N GLY A 85 -15.84 15.64 20.46
CA GLY A 85 -14.92 16.54 19.75
C GLY A 85 -15.62 17.73 19.13
N SER A 86 -15.01 18.91 19.27
CA SER A 86 -15.39 20.14 18.55
C SER A 86 -14.29 20.45 17.53
N PRO A 87 -14.42 20.03 16.28
CA PRO A 87 -13.40 20.22 15.25
C PRO A 87 -13.43 21.66 14.70
N THR A 88 -12.26 22.17 14.34
CA THR A 88 -12.07 23.41 13.58
C THR A 88 -10.96 23.20 12.57
N LEU A 89 -11.23 23.49 11.31
CA LEU A 89 -10.25 23.43 10.24
C LEU A 89 -9.58 24.81 10.06
N PHE A 90 -8.27 24.85 10.14
CA PHE A 90 -7.49 26.06 9.88
C PHE A 90 -6.96 26.00 8.44
N VAL A 91 -7.36 26.95 7.61
CA VAL A 91 -7.07 26.99 6.17
C VAL A 91 -6.51 28.34 5.74
N HIS A 92 -5.71 28.35 4.71
CA HIS A 92 -5.36 29.58 4.02
C HIS A 92 -6.58 30.04 3.21
N ARG A 93 -6.91 31.35 3.29
CA ARG A 93 -7.93 31.91 2.44
C ARG A 93 -7.38 32.16 1.05
N SER A 94 -8.05 31.65 0.05
CA SER A 94 -7.70 31.95 -1.34
C SER A 94 -7.86 33.47 -1.61
N THR A 95 -6.88 34.06 -2.25
CA THR A 95 -6.97 35.44 -2.75
C THR A 95 -7.57 35.41 -4.17
N PRO A 96 -8.20 36.50 -4.63
CA PRO A 96 -8.71 36.60 -6.00
C PRO A 96 -7.64 36.26 -7.05
N ARG A 97 -6.39 36.67 -6.84
CA ARG A 97 -5.28 36.38 -7.73
C ARG A 97 -4.96 34.89 -7.71
N ARG A 98 -4.90 34.23 -6.54
CA ARG A 98 -4.64 32.81 -6.41
C ARG A 98 -5.74 31.97 -7.09
N SER A 99 -7.00 32.40 -6.95
CA SER A 99 -8.13 31.71 -7.60
C SER A 99 -8.07 31.77 -9.13
N LEU A 100 -7.44 32.76 -9.72
CA LEU A 100 -7.21 32.82 -11.17
C LEU A 100 -6.17 31.79 -11.63
N TYR A 101 -5.19 31.45 -10.78
CA TYR A 101 -4.14 30.49 -11.13
C TYR A 101 -4.52 29.03 -10.83
N TYR A 102 -5.22 28.79 -9.72
CA TYR A 102 -5.42 27.42 -9.19
C TYR A 102 -6.89 27.02 -9.04
N GLY A 103 -7.81 27.89 -9.47
CA GLY A 103 -9.23 27.71 -9.21
C GLY A 103 -9.66 28.21 -7.82
N ALA A 104 -10.98 28.29 -7.60
CA ALA A 104 -11.53 28.69 -6.33
C ALA A 104 -11.45 27.55 -5.30
N GLU A 105 -10.83 27.80 -4.17
CA GLU A 105 -10.87 26.91 -3.01
C GLU A 105 -12.21 27.07 -2.26
N PRO A 106 -12.72 26.03 -1.56
CA PRO A 106 -13.98 26.13 -0.83
C PRO A 106 -13.92 27.23 0.24
N ASP A 107 -14.96 28.05 0.30
CA ASP A 107 -15.13 29.03 1.36
C ASP A 107 -15.57 28.38 2.69
N SER A 108 -15.64 29.16 3.76
CA SER A 108 -16.03 28.66 5.09
C SER A 108 -17.46 28.09 5.12
N GLY A 109 -18.36 28.60 4.30
CA GLY A 109 -19.72 28.10 4.18
C GLY A 109 -19.77 26.76 3.49
N ALA A 110 -18.99 26.58 2.41
CA ALA A 110 -18.81 25.29 1.71
C ALA A 110 -18.19 24.25 2.63
N LEU A 111 -17.11 24.59 3.36
CA LEU A 111 -16.46 23.66 4.30
C LEU A 111 -17.42 23.21 5.42
N ALA A 112 -18.22 24.10 5.95
CA ALA A 112 -19.20 23.77 6.98
C ALA A 112 -20.33 22.86 6.45
N ARG A 113 -20.80 23.09 5.21
CA ARG A 113 -21.84 22.24 4.58
C ARG A 113 -21.29 20.90 4.12
N ASP A 114 -20.19 20.94 3.35
CA ASP A 114 -19.75 19.84 2.53
C ASP A 114 -18.82 18.88 3.30
N LEU A 115 -18.12 19.36 4.33
CA LEU A 115 -17.25 18.54 5.19
C LEU A 115 -17.68 18.50 6.67
N ARG A 116 -18.71 19.25 7.05
CA ARG A 116 -19.12 19.43 8.45
C ARG A 116 -17.97 19.94 9.33
N LEU A 117 -17.18 20.86 8.80
CA LEU A 117 -16.01 21.44 9.44
C LEU A 117 -16.11 22.97 9.48
N PRO A 118 -16.38 23.57 10.64
CA PRO A 118 -16.17 24.99 10.86
C PRO A 118 -14.72 25.33 10.54
N SER A 119 -14.47 26.49 9.94
CA SER A 119 -13.12 26.87 9.55
C SER A 119 -12.71 28.26 10.05
N ARG A 120 -11.41 28.39 10.30
CA ARG A 120 -10.72 29.63 10.65
C ARG A 120 -9.54 29.87 9.72
N THR A 121 -8.98 31.06 9.70
CA THR A 121 -7.76 31.32 8.93
C THR A 121 -6.54 30.66 9.58
N ALA A 122 -5.63 30.08 8.76
CA ALA A 122 -4.39 29.47 9.23
C ALA A 122 -3.52 30.43 10.06
N ALA A 123 -3.59 31.74 9.82
CA ALA A 123 -2.88 32.73 10.61
C ALA A 123 -3.29 32.76 12.10
N GLU A 124 -4.48 32.28 12.42
CA GLU A 124 -5.00 32.24 13.79
C GLU A 124 -4.55 30.98 14.55
N LEU A 125 -3.98 29.97 13.88
CA LEU A 125 -3.62 28.70 14.48
C LEU A 125 -2.63 28.83 15.65
N PRO A 126 -1.53 29.60 15.56
CA PRO A 126 -0.59 29.73 16.68
C PRO A 126 -1.26 30.30 17.95
N ALA A 127 -2.01 31.36 17.84
CA ALA A 127 -2.71 31.99 18.97
C ALA A 127 -3.79 31.07 19.57
N ALA A 128 -4.51 30.32 18.73
CA ALA A 128 -5.50 29.36 19.17
C ALA A 128 -4.83 28.22 19.97
N MET A 129 -3.71 27.68 19.49
CA MET A 129 -2.99 26.61 20.15
C MET A 129 -2.31 27.09 21.45
N ASP A 130 -1.78 28.31 21.51
CA ASP A 130 -1.26 28.89 22.74
C ASP A 130 -2.37 29.08 23.80
N SER A 131 -3.59 29.44 23.39
CA SER A 131 -4.74 29.48 24.28
C SER A 131 -5.14 28.10 24.79
N LEU A 132 -5.16 27.09 23.92
CA LEU A 132 -5.51 25.73 24.30
C LEU A 132 -4.43 25.08 25.20
N ALA A 133 -3.16 25.36 24.97
CA ALA A 133 -2.07 24.86 25.81
C ALA A 133 -2.21 25.35 27.29
N ARG A 134 -2.76 26.56 27.51
CA ARG A 134 -3.02 27.06 28.87
C ARG A 134 -4.19 26.40 29.58
N THR A 135 -5.00 25.59 28.89
CA THR A 135 -6.13 24.89 29.53
C THR A 135 -5.74 23.68 30.36
N GLY A 136 -4.47 23.23 30.28
CA GLY A 136 -4.00 22.04 30.96
C GLY A 136 -4.41 20.71 30.29
N LEU A 137 -5.13 20.76 29.15
CA LEU A 137 -5.46 19.57 28.37
C LEU A 137 -4.21 19.01 27.67
N PRO A 138 -4.04 17.68 27.61
CA PRO A 138 -3.00 17.06 26.79
C PRO A 138 -3.22 17.36 25.29
N ILE A 139 -2.13 17.62 24.58
CA ILE A 139 -2.12 17.78 23.14
C ILE A 139 -1.81 16.44 22.48
N TYR A 140 -2.72 15.95 21.66
CA TYR A 140 -2.56 14.79 20.81
C TYR A 140 -2.20 15.24 19.40
N HIS A 141 -1.01 14.94 18.92
CA HIS A 141 -0.58 15.35 17.59
C HIS A 141 -0.57 14.19 16.61
N LEU A 142 -0.87 14.49 15.35
CA LEU A 142 -0.57 13.65 14.20
C LEU A 142 0.54 14.37 13.43
N ALA A 143 1.72 13.75 13.41
CA ALA A 143 2.84 14.27 12.64
C ALA A 143 2.57 14.12 11.15
N ASP A 144 3.17 15.01 10.39
CA ASP A 144 3.23 14.93 8.95
C ASP A 144 4.37 13.97 8.52
N PHE A 145 4.20 13.26 7.42
CA PHE A 145 5.16 12.31 6.83
C PHE A 145 5.46 11.05 7.66
N GLU A 146 4.58 10.63 8.53
CA GLU A 146 4.67 9.31 9.16
C GLU A 146 3.78 8.31 8.44
N ALA A 147 4.39 7.22 7.95
CA ALA A 147 3.67 6.08 7.43
C ALA A 147 3.04 5.26 8.57
N ALA A 148 1.98 4.51 8.26
CA ALA A 148 1.25 3.75 9.26
C ALA A 148 2.07 2.60 9.88
N ASP A 149 3.03 2.05 9.14
CA ASP A 149 3.84 0.90 9.53
C ASP A 149 5.18 1.27 10.18
N PHE A 150 5.64 2.52 10.05
CA PHE A 150 6.85 3.00 10.73
C PHE A 150 6.83 4.52 10.96
N ALA A 151 7.52 4.95 12.01
CA ALA A 151 7.64 6.36 12.36
C ALA A 151 8.68 7.07 11.51
N ALA A 152 8.42 8.32 11.15
CA ALA A 152 9.37 9.16 10.44
C ALA A 152 10.62 9.41 11.29
N GLN A 153 11.79 9.28 10.67
CA GLN A 153 13.08 9.57 11.29
C GLN A 153 13.33 11.10 11.39
N ASP A 154 12.70 11.89 10.52
CA ASP A 154 12.90 13.33 10.47
C ASP A 154 12.17 14.07 11.59
N SER A 155 12.94 14.71 12.47
CA SER A 155 12.43 15.54 13.57
C SER A 155 12.09 16.98 13.14
N LEU A 156 12.35 17.36 11.91
CA LEU A 156 12.16 18.71 11.37
C LEU A 156 10.86 18.86 10.56
N THR A 157 9.99 17.84 10.56
CA THR A 157 8.66 17.98 9.95
C THR A 157 7.87 19.11 10.60
N ARG A 158 7.00 19.75 9.83
CA ARG A 158 6.23 20.92 10.29
C ARG A 158 5.46 20.64 11.58
N GLY A 159 4.80 19.49 11.64
CA GLY A 159 4.00 19.11 12.82
C GLY A 159 4.85 18.91 14.05
N ARG A 160 5.98 18.23 13.94
CA ARG A 160 6.91 18.00 15.06
C ARG A 160 7.54 19.31 15.55
N VAL A 161 8.00 20.16 14.63
CA VAL A 161 8.56 21.46 14.96
C VAL A 161 7.52 22.33 15.68
N PHE A 162 6.30 22.42 15.15
CA PHE A 162 5.22 23.19 15.74
C PHE A 162 4.92 22.74 17.19
N VAL A 163 4.78 21.45 17.43
CA VAL A 163 4.46 20.91 18.76
C VAL A 163 5.62 21.09 19.71
N ARG A 164 6.86 20.88 19.27
CA ARG A 164 8.08 21.15 20.08
C ARG A 164 8.14 22.61 20.52
N ASP A 165 7.91 23.53 19.59
CA ASP A 165 7.98 24.97 19.87
C ASP A 165 6.80 25.41 20.77
N LEU A 166 5.63 24.79 20.64
CA LEU A 166 4.51 24.99 21.56
C LEU A 166 4.85 24.51 22.95
N ALA A 167 5.41 23.32 23.10
CA ALA A 167 5.84 22.76 24.39
C ALA A 167 6.93 23.60 25.06
N ALA A 168 7.84 24.18 24.28
CA ALA A 168 8.88 25.08 24.80
C ALA A 168 8.30 26.38 25.38
N ARG A 169 7.20 26.92 24.78
CA ARG A 169 6.49 28.10 25.32
C ARG A 169 5.58 27.80 26.50
N HIS A 170 5.18 26.55 26.69
CA HIS A 170 4.27 26.11 27.74
C HIS A 170 4.88 24.98 28.56
N PRO A 171 5.80 25.27 29.51
CA PRO A 171 6.40 24.27 30.38
C PRO A 171 5.33 23.45 31.14
N GLY A 172 5.44 22.13 31.10
CA GLY A 172 4.45 21.23 31.72
C GLY A 172 3.33 20.78 30.77
N LEU A 173 3.32 21.24 29.52
CA LEU A 173 2.38 20.76 28.51
C LEU A 173 2.62 19.26 28.23
N THR A 174 1.56 18.45 28.38
CA THR A 174 1.61 17.04 28.03
C THR A 174 1.34 16.89 26.55
N VAL A 175 2.30 16.29 25.81
CA VAL A 175 2.18 16.00 24.40
C VAL A 175 2.13 14.48 24.19
N ARG A 176 1.22 14.01 23.35
CA ARG A 176 1.01 12.58 23.04
C ARG A 176 0.91 12.37 21.55
N ASP A 177 1.36 11.21 21.08
CA ASP A 177 1.18 10.78 19.70
C ASP A 177 -0.24 10.20 19.51
N ALA A 178 -0.97 10.66 18.49
CA ALA A 178 -2.29 10.18 18.13
C ALA A 178 -2.27 9.07 17.05
N HIS A 179 -1.12 8.81 16.39
CA HIS A 179 -1.03 7.80 15.32
C HIS A 179 -1.50 6.41 15.75
N PRO A 180 -1.13 5.86 16.93
CA PRO A 180 -1.59 4.54 17.32
C PRO A 180 -3.13 4.42 17.37
N ILE A 181 -3.80 5.51 17.79
CA ILE A 181 -5.27 5.54 17.86
C ILE A 181 -5.86 5.62 16.45
N VAL A 182 -5.32 6.49 15.61
CA VAL A 182 -5.80 6.69 14.23
C VAL A 182 -5.54 5.43 13.39
N ASN A 183 -4.39 4.78 13.55
CA ASN A 183 -4.07 3.53 12.87
C ASN A 183 -5.05 2.40 13.23
N GLN A 184 -5.46 2.30 14.49
CA GLN A 184 -6.51 1.35 14.89
C GLN A 184 -7.88 1.68 14.29
N LEU A 185 -8.20 2.98 14.08
CA LEU A 185 -9.43 3.37 13.39
C LEU A 185 -9.38 3.06 11.91
N ARG A 186 -8.25 3.32 11.25
CA ARG A 186 -8.00 3.03 9.82
C ARG A 186 -7.99 1.53 9.53
N ALA A 187 -7.60 0.72 10.51
CA ALA A 187 -7.44 -0.72 10.33
C ALA A 187 -8.73 -1.41 9.89
N ARG A 188 -9.89 -0.93 10.31
CA ARG A 188 -11.19 -1.44 9.87
C ARG A 188 -11.76 -0.58 8.76
N LYS A 189 -11.72 -1.10 7.55
CA LYS A 189 -12.26 -0.43 6.38
C LYS A 189 -13.79 -0.44 6.39
N SER A 190 -14.39 0.70 6.09
CA SER A 190 -15.82 0.82 5.82
C SER A 190 -16.18 0.24 4.44
N ASP A 191 -17.47 0.03 4.19
CA ASP A 191 -17.91 -0.42 2.87
C ASP A 191 -17.58 0.59 1.76
N ALA A 192 -17.57 1.89 2.06
CA ALA A 192 -17.17 2.93 1.13
C ALA A 192 -15.65 2.89 0.82
N GLU A 193 -14.81 2.67 1.84
CA GLU A 193 -13.36 2.45 1.66
C GLU A 193 -13.09 1.20 0.82
N LEU A 194 -13.76 0.09 1.14
CA LEU A 194 -13.64 -1.15 0.36
C LEU A 194 -14.07 -0.97 -1.10
N ALA A 195 -15.07 -0.14 -1.37
CA ALA A 195 -15.49 0.16 -2.74
C ALA A 195 -14.44 0.96 -3.52
N LEU A 196 -13.72 1.90 -2.87
CA LEU A 196 -12.61 2.63 -3.47
C LEU A 196 -11.41 1.72 -3.74
N ILE A 197 -11.04 0.84 -2.79
CA ILE A 197 -9.99 -0.16 -2.98
C ILE A 197 -10.34 -1.10 -4.14
N ARG A 198 -11.59 -1.57 -4.25
CA ARG A 198 -12.04 -2.37 -5.39
C ARG A 198 -11.86 -1.64 -6.72
N LYS A 199 -12.21 -0.36 -6.76
CA LYS A 199 -12.06 0.44 -7.99
C LYS A 199 -10.61 0.64 -8.37
N ALA A 200 -9.73 0.96 -7.42
CA ALA A 200 -8.30 1.03 -7.63
C ALA A 200 -7.74 -0.31 -8.15
N THR A 201 -8.19 -1.44 -7.56
CA THR A 201 -7.79 -2.79 -7.97
C THR A 201 -8.27 -3.13 -9.39
N GLU A 202 -9.52 -2.80 -9.75
CA GLU A 202 -10.06 -2.99 -11.11
C GLU A 202 -9.20 -2.24 -12.16
N ILE A 203 -8.87 -0.98 -11.89
CA ILE A 203 -8.00 -0.17 -12.76
C ILE A 203 -6.62 -0.80 -12.90
N SER A 204 -6.06 -1.31 -11.80
CA SER A 204 -4.73 -1.95 -11.79
C SER A 204 -4.73 -3.27 -12.56
N VAL A 205 -5.77 -4.08 -12.42
CA VAL A 205 -5.94 -5.32 -13.21
C VAL A 205 -5.93 -5.03 -14.70
N GLU A 206 -6.67 -4.01 -15.16
CA GLU A 206 -6.66 -3.61 -16.58
C GLU A 206 -5.26 -3.15 -17.02
N GLY A 207 -4.52 -2.45 -16.17
CA GLY A 207 -3.12 -2.08 -16.43
C GLY A 207 -2.24 -3.30 -16.65
N HIS A 208 -2.29 -4.28 -15.78
CA HIS A 208 -1.54 -5.54 -15.91
C HIS A 208 -1.96 -6.35 -17.15
N MET A 209 -3.25 -6.40 -17.44
CA MET A 209 -3.75 -7.06 -18.67
C MET A 209 -3.23 -6.37 -19.92
N GLU A 210 -3.23 -5.05 -19.97
CA GLU A 210 -2.72 -4.28 -21.10
C GLU A 210 -1.21 -4.49 -21.28
N LEU A 211 -0.47 -4.54 -20.18
CA LEU A 211 0.95 -4.82 -20.20
C LEU A 211 1.24 -6.24 -20.70
N MET A 212 0.50 -7.26 -20.24
CA MET A 212 0.62 -8.64 -20.73
C MET A 212 0.34 -8.75 -22.25
N ARG A 213 -0.50 -7.89 -22.82
CA ARG A 213 -0.77 -7.84 -24.26
C ARG A 213 0.38 -7.25 -25.05
N ARG A 214 1.20 -6.36 -24.47
CA ARG A 214 2.16 -5.53 -25.20
C ARG A 214 3.62 -5.84 -24.92
N ALA A 215 3.94 -6.39 -23.75
CA ALA A 215 5.33 -6.63 -23.36
C ALA A 215 6.04 -7.58 -24.32
N GLU A 216 7.16 -7.18 -24.93
CA GLU A 216 7.92 -7.98 -25.89
C GLU A 216 9.43 -7.79 -25.74
N PRO A 217 10.24 -8.75 -26.20
CA PRO A 217 11.68 -8.61 -26.21
C PRO A 217 12.12 -7.37 -27.00
N GLY A 218 13.17 -6.69 -26.50
CA GLY A 218 13.71 -5.46 -27.09
C GLY A 218 13.12 -4.17 -26.54
N MET A 219 12.00 -4.23 -25.83
CA MET A 219 11.53 -3.11 -25.02
C MET A 219 12.48 -2.87 -23.83
N HIS A 220 12.28 -1.74 -23.15
CA HIS A 220 12.90 -1.42 -21.87
C HIS A 220 11.86 -1.42 -20.75
N GLU A 221 12.32 -1.48 -19.52
CA GLU A 221 11.47 -1.44 -18.33
C GLU A 221 10.58 -0.19 -18.31
N TYR A 222 11.08 0.98 -18.72
CA TYR A 222 10.30 2.22 -18.83
C TYR A 222 9.19 2.17 -19.89
N ASP A 223 9.31 1.33 -20.93
CA ASP A 223 8.23 1.15 -21.90
C ASP A 223 7.04 0.44 -21.23
N LEU A 224 7.32 -0.55 -20.38
CA LEU A 224 6.30 -1.23 -19.59
C LEU A 224 5.69 -0.29 -18.54
N GLN A 225 6.52 0.55 -17.88
CA GLN A 225 6.04 1.57 -16.97
C GLN A 225 5.07 2.52 -17.65
N ALA A 226 5.44 3.03 -18.82
CA ALA A 226 4.58 3.94 -19.59
C ALA A 226 3.23 3.29 -19.97
N ILE A 227 3.24 2.02 -20.36
CA ILE A 227 2.02 1.27 -20.71
C ILE A 227 1.09 1.13 -19.51
N ILE A 228 1.60 0.68 -18.36
CA ILE A 228 0.77 0.40 -17.19
C ILE A 228 0.25 1.69 -16.55
N GLU A 229 1.09 2.72 -16.42
CA GLU A 229 0.68 4.01 -15.84
C GLU A 229 -0.29 4.77 -16.75
N TYR A 230 -0.15 4.65 -18.10
CA TYR A 230 -1.17 5.15 -19.03
C TYR A 230 -2.51 4.46 -18.80
N ALA A 231 -2.54 3.15 -18.61
CA ALA A 231 -3.77 2.42 -18.35
C ALA A 231 -4.41 2.88 -17.02
N PHE A 232 -3.61 3.12 -15.98
CA PHE A 232 -4.09 3.66 -14.71
C PHE A 232 -4.76 5.03 -14.89
N ARG A 233 -4.09 5.97 -15.59
CA ARG A 233 -4.65 7.30 -15.87
C ARG A 233 -5.92 7.24 -16.71
N ARG A 234 -5.95 6.40 -17.73
CA ARG A 234 -7.15 6.18 -18.57
C ARG A 234 -8.32 5.61 -17.77
N GLY A 235 -8.02 4.76 -16.74
CA GLY A 235 -9.00 4.20 -15.82
C GLY A 235 -9.56 5.20 -14.80
N GLY A 236 -8.98 6.42 -14.71
CA GLY A 236 -9.40 7.49 -13.81
C GLY A 236 -8.60 7.56 -12.51
N ALA A 237 -7.51 6.80 -12.37
CA ALA A 237 -6.63 6.90 -11.22
C ALA A 237 -5.95 8.27 -11.13
N GLU A 238 -5.74 8.78 -9.93
CA GLU A 238 -5.02 10.04 -9.70
C GLU A 238 -3.53 9.87 -9.99
N ARG A 239 -2.97 8.71 -9.62
CA ARG A 239 -1.54 8.39 -9.76
C ARG A 239 -1.30 6.88 -9.60
N PRO A 240 -0.09 6.38 -9.86
CA PRO A 240 0.37 5.13 -9.24
C PRO A 240 0.32 5.22 -7.71
N ALA A 241 -0.06 4.15 -7.02
CA ALA A 241 -0.15 4.10 -5.56
C ALA A 241 1.23 4.23 -4.90
N TYR A 242 2.26 3.83 -5.62
CA TYR A 242 3.68 3.91 -5.25
C TYR A 242 4.54 3.99 -6.52
N GLY A 243 5.84 4.22 -6.38
CA GLY A 243 6.75 4.19 -7.54
C GLY A 243 6.75 2.80 -8.18
N SER A 244 6.39 2.71 -9.46
CA SER A 244 6.35 1.44 -10.19
C SER A 244 7.69 0.72 -10.11
N ILE A 245 7.67 -0.59 -9.88
CA ILE A 245 8.85 -1.46 -9.78
C ILE A 245 8.80 -2.40 -10.97
N ILE A 246 9.68 -2.20 -11.95
CA ILE A 246 9.72 -3.02 -13.15
C ILE A 246 11.16 -3.48 -13.39
N GLY A 247 11.48 -4.70 -12.96
CA GLY A 247 12.82 -5.25 -13.02
C GLY A 247 12.92 -6.52 -13.84
N SER A 248 13.76 -6.52 -14.89
CA SER A 248 14.00 -7.69 -15.73
C SER A 248 15.33 -8.38 -15.42
N GLY A 249 15.39 -9.71 -15.55
CA GLY A 249 16.58 -10.50 -15.34
C GLY A 249 17.21 -10.29 -13.96
N PRO A 250 18.50 -9.90 -13.84
CA PRO A 250 19.15 -9.66 -12.55
C PRO A 250 18.46 -8.59 -11.71
N ARG A 251 17.79 -7.62 -12.33
CA ARG A 251 17.08 -6.53 -11.65
C ARG A 251 15.76 -7.01 -11.01
N ALA A 252 15.17 -8.08 -11.53
CA ALA A 252 14.01 -8.75 -10.92
C ALA A 252 14.29 -9.24 -9.49
N SER A 253 15.56 -9.40 -9.12
CA SER A 253 15.98 -9.81 -7.77
C SER A 253 16.26 -8.63 -6.82
N GLN A 254 16.00 -7.38 -7.25
CA GLN A 254 16.10 -6.19 -6.41
C GLN A 254 14.70 -5.79 -5.96
N LEU A 255 14.39 -5.97 -4.67
CA LEU A 255 13.03 -5.85 -4.15
C LEU A 255 12.31 -4.54 -4.53
N HIS A 256 12.96 -3.39 -4.34
CA HIS A 256 12.44 -2.06 -4.68
C HIS A 256 13.27 -1.40 -5.79
N TYR A 257 13.32 -2.06 -6.96
CA TYR A 257 13.98 -1.51 -8.14
C TYR A 257 13.04 -0.54 -8.86
N MET A 258 13.22 0.76 -8.65
CA MET A 258 12.39 1.83 -9.21
C MET A 258 13.15 2.69 -10.25
N LYS A 259 14.23 2.18 -10.83
CA LYS A 259 14.95 2.91 -11.90
C LYS A 259 14.33 2.68 -13.28
N ASP A 260 13.78 1.49 -13.50
CA ASP A 260 13.01 1.06 -14.68
C ASP A 260 13.70 1.43 -16.01
N ARG A 261 15.02 1.12 -16.12
CA ARG A 261 15.81 1.55 -17.28
C ARG A 261 16.51 0.43 -18.02
N GLY A 262 16.39 -0.79 -17.54
CA GLY A 262 17.06 -1.94 -18.17
C GLY A 262 16.31 -2.45 -19.38
N PRO A 263 17.01 -3.15 -20.31
CA PRO A 263 16.39 -3.83 -21.43
C PRO A 263 15.64 -5.10 -20.98
N LEU A 264 14.63 -5.48 -21.74
CA LEU A 264 13.93 -6.77 -21.64
C LEU A 264 14.61 -7.75 -22.60
N ASN A 265 15.48 -8.62 -22.07
CA ASN A 265 16.17 -9.59 -22.91
C ASN A 265 15.37 -10.89 -23.06
N PRO A 266 15.42 -11.55 -24.24
CA PRO A 266 14.79 -12.86 -24.42
C PRO A 266 15.30 -13.86 -23.38
N GLY A 267 14.39 -14.66 -22.83
CA GLY A 267 14.71 -15.68 -21.85
C GLY A 267 14.78 -15.20 -20.38
N GLU A 268 14.65 -13.90 -20.14
CA GLU A 268 14.51 -13.35 -18.80
C GLU A 268 13.04 -13.38 -18.33
N VAL A 269 12.83 -13.23 -17.03
CA VAL A 269 11.56 -12.81 -16.44
C VAL A 269 11.63 -11.34 -16.07
N VAL A 270 10.49 -10.68 -16.06
CA VAL A 270 10.31 -9.32 -15.55
C VAL A 270 9.31 -9.33 -14.39
N VAL A 271 9.73 -8.84 -13.23
CA VAL A 271 8.84 -8.53 -12.12
C VAL A 271 8.22 -7.17 -12.38
N ILE A 272 6.90 -7.10 -12.31
CA ILE A 272 6.11 -5.88 -12.48
C ILE A 272 5.26 -5.73 -11.24
N ASP A 273 5.61 -4.79 -10.42
CA ASP A 273 4.96 -4.45 -9.18
C ASP A 273 4.53 -2.99 -9.28
N ALA A 274 3.27 -2.81 -9.63
CA ALA A 274 2.69 -1.52 -9.91
C ALA A 274 1.18 -1.55 -9.77
N ALA A 275 0.62 -0.55 -9.12
CA ALA A 275 -0.82 -0.42 -8.96
C ALA A 275 -1.26 1.05 -8.89
N ALA A 276 -2.57 1.25 -9.01
CA ALA A 276 -3.23 2.56 -9.07
C ALA A 276 -3.69 3.05 -7.70
N GLU A 277 -3.76 4.36 -7.52
CA GLU A 277 -4.50 5.02 -6.45
C GLU A 277 -5.77 5.64 -7.02
N PHE A 278 -6.91 5.37 -6.40
CA PHE A 278 -8.20 5.92 -6.78
C PHE A 278 -8.97 6.43 -5.56
N GLY A 279 -9.41 7.69 -5.62
CA GLY A 279 -10.08 8.34 -4.49
C GLY A 279 -9.19 8.45 -3.25
N GLY A 280 -7.85 8.44 -3.43
CA GLY A 280 -6.83 8.41 -2.37
C GLY A 280 -6.64 7.05 -1.71
N TYR A 281 -7.25 5.98 -2.25
CA TYR A 281 -7.05 4.61 -1.76
C TYR A 281 -6.13 3.83 -2.69
N ALA A 282 -5.08 3.27 -2.11
CA ALA A 282 -4.09 2.47 -2.78
C ALA A 282 -4.56 1.02 -2.96
N THR A 283 -4.00 0.37 -3.98
CA THR A 283 -4.00 -1.07 -4.15
C THR A 283 -2.60 -1.54 -4.50
N ASP A 284 -2.38 -2.86 -4.57
CA ASP A 284 -1.06 -3.43 -4.83
C ASP A 284 -1.18 -4.75 -5.60
N ILE A 285 -0.45 -4.86 -6.72
CA ILE A 285 -0.46 -6.05 -7.56
C ILE A 285 0.93 -6.28 -8.15
N THR A 286 1.49 -7.45 -7.91
CA THR A 286 2.69 -7.89 -8.61
C THR A 286 2.43 -9.08 -9.52
N ARG A 287 2.99 -9.03 -10.72
CA ARG A 287 3.11 -10.17 -11.63
C ARG A 287 4.56 -10.33 -12.11
N THR A 288 5.00 -11.55 -12.20
CA THR A 288 6.27 -11.89 -12.87
C THR A 288 5.97 -12.53 -14.20
N LEU A 289 6.42 -11.93 -15.29
CA LEU A 289 6.11 -12.36 -16.66
C LEU A 289 7.36 -12.87 -17.38
N PRO A 290 7.25 -13.89 -18.28
CA PRO A 290 8.36 -14.29 -19.14
C PRO A 290 8.47 -13.29 -20.30
N VAL A 291 9.63 -12.67 -20.50
CA VAL A 291 9.82 -11.62 -21.51
C VAL A 291 9.45 -12.10 -22.93
N ASN A 292 9.78 -13.35 -23.27
CA ASN A 292 9.46 -13.93 -24.59
C ASN A 292 8.15 -14.76 -24.61
N GLY A 293 7.31 -14.63 -23.58
CA GLY A 293 5.98 -15.24 -23.53
C GLY A 293 5.93 -16.69 -23.07
N THR A 294 7.06 -17.28 -22.69
CA THR A 294 7.14 -18.66 -22.19
C THR A 294 8.22 -18.76 -21.12
N TYR A 295 7.88 -19.33 -19.98
CA TYR A 295 8.83 -19.56 -18.91
C TYR A 295 9.76 -20.73 -19.23
N SER A 296 11.03 -20.63 -18.87
CA SER A 296 11.95 -21.77 -18.86
C SER A 296 11.52 -22.80 -17.81
N ARG A 297 12.13 -23.99 -17.87
CA ARG A 297 11.88 -25.04 -16.87
C ARG A 297 12.20 -24.56 -15.45
N GLU A 298 13.30 -23.83 -15.30
CA GLU A 298 13.79 -23.29 -14.04
C GLU A 298 12.85 -22.19 -13.51
N GLN A 299 12.43 -21.28 -14.39
CA GLN A 299 11.50 -20.20 -14.05
C GLN A 299 10.13 -20.75 -13.63
N ARG A 300 9.59 -21.76 -14.35
CA ARG A 300 8.35 -22.46 -13.96
C ARG A 300 8.46 -23.10 -12.58
N ALA A 301 9.59 -23.74 -12.29
CA ALA A 301 9.80 -24.42 -11.01
C ALA A 301 9.81 -23.41 -9.85
N LEU A 302 10.52 -22.27 -9.98
CA LEU A 302 10.50 -21.21 -8.97
C LEU A 302 9.14 -20.53 -8.86
N TYR A 303 8.50 -20.23 -10.00
CA TYR A 303 7.17 -19.62 -10.03
C TYR A 303 6.15 -20.48 -9.28
N GLN A 304 6.16 -21.78 -9.53
CA GLN A 304 5.25 -22.72 -8.86
C GLN A 304 5.47 -22.75 -7.35
N VAL A 305 6.72 -22.73 -6.88
CA VAL A 305 7.02 -22.66 -5.43
C VAL A 305 6.44 -21.38 -4.80
N VAL A 306 6.56 -20.24 -5.48
CA VAL A 306 5.97 -18.98 -5.01
C VAL A 306 4.44 -19.06 -5.01
N ARG A 307 3.84 -19.56 -6.10
CA ARG A 307 2.38 -19.69 -6.23
C ARG A 307 1.79 -20.66 -5.21
N ASP A 308 2.47 -21.78 -4.94
CA ASP A 308 2.06 -22.75 -3.91
C ASP A 308 2.13 -22.12 -2.50
N GLY A 309 3.15 -21.30 -2.26
CA GLY A 309 3.28 -20.51 -1.03
C GLY A 309 2.15 -19.51 -0.86
N GLN A 310 1.75 -18.80 -1.96
CA GLN A 310 0.60 -17.91 -1.95
C GLN A 310 -0.70 -18.67 -1.64
N ALA A 311 -0.93 -19.79 -2.33
CA ALA A 311 -2.10 -20.63 -2.10
C ALA A 311 -2.19 -21.20 -0.67
N ALA A 312 -1.05 -21.46 -0.03
CA ALA A 312 -1.01 -21.88 1.37
C ALA A 312 -1.44 -20.75 2.31
N ALA A 313 -0.99 -19.50 2.07
CA ALA A 313 -1.43 -18.36 2.83
C ALA A 313 -2.92 -18.08 2.62
N GLU A 314 -3.43 -18.15 1.38
CA GLU A 314 -4.85 -17.98 1.05
C GLU A 314 -5.76 -18.93 1.86
N ARG A 315 -5.38 -20.19 1.99
CA ARG A 315 -6.16 -21.17 2.76
C ARG A 315 -6.26 -20.84 4.24
N ASN A 316 -5.26 -20.15 4.77
CA ASN A 316 -5.17 -19.76 6.18
C ASN A 316 -5.58 -18.29 6.45
N SER A 317 -5.97 -17.53 5.42
CA SER A 317 -6.45 -16.15 5.55
C SER A 317 -7.97 -16.12 5.58
N ARG A 318 -8.56 -16.44 6.72
CA ARG A 318 -10.02 -16.50 6.92
C ARG A 318 -10.42 -15.82 8.22
N PRO A 319 -11.66 -15.33 8.35
CA PRO A 319 -12.14 -14.72 9.59
C PRO A 319 -11.84 -15.60 10.80
N GLY A 320 -11.26 -15.01 11.84
CA GLY A 320 -10.90 -15.69 13.08
C GLY A 320 -9.61 -16.51 13.06
N LEU A 321 -8.97 -16.70 11.89
CA LEU A 321 -7.66 -17.36 11.83
C LEU A 321 -6.54 -16.35 12.07
N SER A 322 -5.46 -16.83 12.70
CA SER A 322 -4.30 -15.99 12.98
C SER A 322 -3.57 -15.60 11.70
N ILE A 323 -3.19 -14.33 11.58
CA ILE A 323 -2.31 -13.85 10.51
C ILE A 323 -0.97 -14.61 10.49
N GLN A 324 -0.44 -14.97 11.68
CA GLN A 324 0.79 -15.74 11.78
C GLN A 324 0.67 -17.12 11.13
N ALA A 325 -0.49 -17.78 11.23
CA ALA A 325 -0.72 -19.07 10.59
C ALA A 325 -0.64 -18.98 9.06
N ALA A 326 -1.13 -17.89 8.47
CA ALA A 326 -1.01 -17.64 7.03
C ALA A 326 0.47 -17.44 6.62
N LEU A 327 1.21 -16.63 7.38
CA LEU A 327 2.65 -16.39 7.16
C LEU A 327 3.44 -17.70 7.25
N ASP A 328 3.22 -18.47 8.31
CA ASP A 328 3.92 -19.75 8.55
C ASP A 328 3.63 -20.78 7.47
N SER A 329 2.37 -20.90 7.06
CA SER A 329 2.00 -21.87 6.02
C SER A 329 2.69 -21.56 4.68
N SER A 330 2.81 -20.29 4.31
CA SER A 330 3.49 -19.87 3.09
C SER A 330 5.00 -20.15 3.14
N ILE A 331 5.66 -19.79 4.24
CA ILE A 331 7.10 -19.98 4.35
C ILE A 331 7.47 -21.48 4.38
N ASP A 332 6.65 -22.30 5.04
CA ASP A 332 6.86 -23.75 5.10
C ASP A 332 6.72 -24.42 3.73
N VAL A 333 5.77 -23.98 2.90
CA VAL A 333 5.61 -24.48 1.53
C VAL A 333 6.80 -24.05 0.67
N ARG A 334 7.20 -22.78 0.74
CA ARG A 334 8.36 -22.26 -0.02
C ARG A 334 9.66 -22.96 0.42
N ALA A 335 9.85 -23.21 1.71
CA ALA A 335 11.03 -23.92 2.21
C ALA A 335 11.10 -25.36 1.64
N ARG A 336 10.00 -26.11 1.65
CA ARG A 336 9.96 -27.46 1.03
C ARG A 336 10.24 -27.39 -0.48
N GLY A 337 9.66 -26.43 -1.18
CA GLY A 337 9.90 -26.19 -2.60
C GLY A 337 11.37 -25.91 -2.90
N LEU A 338 11.99 -24.99 -2.17
CA LEU A 338 13.41 -24.64 -2.32
C LEU A 338 14.33 -25.83 -2.02
N ALA A 339 14.00 -26.65 -1.01
CA ALA A 339 14.75 -27.86 -0.71
C ALA A 339 14.68 -28.87 -1.88
N SER A 340 13.52 -29.05 -2.50
CA SER A 340 13.36 -29.93 -3.67
C SER A 340 14.13 -29.43 -4.91
N LEU A 341 14.37 -28.12 -5.01
CA LEU A 341 15.16 -27.51 -6.07
C LEU A 341 16.68 -27.49 -5.76
N GLY A 342 17.08 -27.90 -4.54
CA GLY A 342 18.47 -27.89 -4.08
C GLY A 342 19.01 -26.50 -3.70
N LEU A 343 18.14 -25.50 -3.55
CA LEU A 343 18.52 -24.13 -3.18
C LEU A 343 18.72 -23.96 -1.67
N ILE A 344 18.21 -24.89 -0.87
CA ILE A 344 18.48 -25.06 0.55
C ILE A 344 18.68 -26.52 0.88
N GLU A 345 19.32 -26.84 2.01
CA GLU A 345 19.63 -28.22 2.39
C GLU A 345 18.40 -29.01 2.85
N SER A 346 17.51 -28.37 3.59
CA SER A 346 16.21 -28.89 4.01
C SER A 346 15.27 -27.72 4.40
N ALA A 347 13.99 -28.00 4.55
CA ALA A 347 13.01 -27.00 4.93
C ALA A 347 13.27 -26.31 6.30
N THR A 348 14.03 -26.97 7.16
CA THR A 348 14.37 -26.48 8.51
C THR A 348 15.84 -26.15 8.69
N ALA A 349 16.66 -26.36 7.66
CA ALA A 349 18.09 -26.07 7.72
C ALA A 349 18.35 -24.59 8.03
N THR A 350 19.39 -24.35 8.80
CA THR A 350 19.77 -23.01 9.25
C THR A 350 21.10 -22.55 8.67
N PHE A 351 21.33 -21.25 8.68
CA PHE A 351 22.58 -20.61 8.30
C PHE A 351 22.95 -19.55 9.35
N ASP A 352 24.14 -18.98 9.24
CA ASP A 352 24.53 -17.84 10.04
C ASP A 352 24.29 -16.56 9.23
N PRO A 353 23.25 -15.77 9.55
CA PRO A 353 22.83 -14.63 8.71
C PRO A 353 23.86 -13.49 8.72
N PRO A 354 23.94 -12.68 7.63
CA PRO A 354 24.82 -11.49 7.56
C PRO A 354 24.26 -10.25 8.27
N TRP A 355 23.06 -10.35 8.79
CA TRP A 355 22.38 -9.30 9.56
C TRP A 355 22.21 -9.70 11.02
N PRO A 356 22.02 -8.73 11.95
CA PRO A 356 21.71 -9.05 13.34
C PRO A 356 20.42 -9.87 13.43
N ALA A 357 20.53 -11.08 14.03
CA ALA A 357 19.38 -11.95 14.23
C ALA A 357 19.53 -12.70 15.56
N ASP A 358 18.44 -12.76 16.32
CA ASP A 358 18.33 -13.62 17.50
C ASP A 358 17.65 -14.93 17.08
N CYS A 359 18.46 -15.90 16.69
CA CYS A 359 17.98 -17.22 16.23
C CYS A 359 17.23 -18.00 17.31
N THR A 360 17.35 -17.62 18.58
CA THR A 360 16.62 -18.24 19.69
C THR A 360 15.21 -17.68 19.79
N ARG A 361 15.05 -16.37 19.67
CA ARG A 361 13.74 -15.69 19.75
C ARG A 361 12.99 -15.69 18.43
N THR A 362 13.72 -15.64 17.31
CA THR A 362 13.18 -15.61 15.96
C THR A 362 13.84 -16.68 15.09
N PRO A 363 13.61 -18.00 15.34
CA PRO A 363 14.31 -19.07 14.65
C PRO A 363 14.19 -19.01 13.12
N ARG A 364 13.05 -18.55 12.60
CA ARG A 364 12.80 -18.47 11.15
C ARG A 364 13.75 -17.51 10.45
N SER A 365 14.22 -16.43 11.09
CA SER A 365 15.18 -15.49 10.50
C SER A 365 16.57 -16.10 10.25
N CYS A 366 16.84 -17.25 10.84
CA CYS A 366 18.08 -18.00 10.66
C CYS A 366 17.88 -19.30 9.86
N GLN A 367 16.68 -19.56 9.31
CA GLN A 367 16.47 -20.65 8.38
C GLN A 367 16.96 -20.27 6.98
N GLN A 368 17.53 -21.22 6.25
CA GLN A 368 18.08 -20.98 4.91
C GLN A 368 17.06 -20.42 3.91
N VAL A 369 15.77 -20.67 4.09
CA VAL A 369 14.70 -20.11 3.27
C VAL A 369 14.69 -18.57 3.33
N SER A 370 15.03 -17.96 4.46
CA SER A 370 15.04 -16.50 4.61
C SER A 370 16.13 -15.80 3.79
N LEU A 371 17.11 -16.53 3.29
CA LEU A 371 18.11 -15.99 2.37
C LEU A 371 17.50 -15.67 0.98
N TRP A 372 16.48 -16.41 0.58
CA TRP A 372 15.83 -16.30 -0.73
C TRP A 372 14.46 -15.61 -0.67
N ALA A 373 13.77 -15.72 0.48
CA ALA A 373 12.51 -15.09 0.79
C ALA A 373 12.76 -13.90 1.74
N ILE A 374 13.18 -12.77 1.20
CA ILE A 374 13.81 -11.66 1.93
C ILE A 374 12.83 -10.63 2.51
N HIS A 375 11.52 -10.79 2.30
CA HIS A 375 10.50 -9.88 2.81
C HIS A 375 9.29 -10.62 3.38
N GLY A 376 8.43 -9.90 4.09
CA GLY A 376 7.10 -10.35 4.52
C GLY A 376 6.21 -10.68 3.33
N ILE A 377 5.10 -11.38 3.59
CA ILE A 377 4.19 -11.77 2.50
C ILE A 377 2.84 -11.08 2.59
N THR A 378 2.65 -10.16 3.53
CA THR A 378 1.35 -9.49 3.71
C THR A 378 1.51 -8.14 4.38
N HIS A 379 0.78 -7.18 3.88
CA HIS A 379 0.51 -5.89 4.51
C HIS A 379 -0.92 -5.47 4.20
N GLY A 380 -1.44 -4.48 4.94
CA GLY A 380 -2.77 -3.93 4.69
C GLY A 380 -2.76 -2.93 3.54
N LEU A 381 -3.95 -2.63 3.03
CA LEU A 381 -4.20 -1.63 1.99
C LEU A 381 -5.23 -0.60 2.47
N GLY A 382 -5.11 0.63 2.03
CA GLY A 382 -6.03 1.72 2.36
C GLY A 382 -5.58 3.05 1.79
N LEU A 383 -5.56 4.08 2.63
CA LEU A 383 -5.01 5.40 2.27
C LEU A 383 -3.49 5.37 2.04
N GLU A 384 -2.83 4.29 2.41
CA GLU A 384 -1.45 3.98 2.12
C GLU A 384 -1.36 2.58 1.52
N VAL A 385 -0.32 2.34 0.73
CA VAL A 385 -0.03 1.00 0.22
C VAL A 385 0.26 0.02 1.36
N HIS A 386 0.92 0.46 2.42
CA HIS A 386 1.12 -0.27 3.67
C HIS A 386 0.21 0.31 4.76
N ASP A 387 -1.08 -0.03 4.73
CA ASP A 387 -2.10 0.47 5.64
C ASP A 387 -2.37 -0.53 6.78
N PRO A 388 -2.76 -0.10 7.99
CA PRO A 388 -3.10 -1.03 9.05
C PRO A 388 -4.35 -1.84 8.74
N ILE A 389 -4.40 -3.09 9.26
CA ILE A 389 -5.57 -3.98 9.25
C ILE A 389 -5.88 -4.49 10.66
N GLN A 390 -7.11 -4.96 10.89
CA GLN A 390 -7.52 -5.46 12.22
C GLN A 390 -6.66 -6.64 12.69
N ALA A 391 -6.20 -7.47 11.75
CA ALA A 391 -5.32 -8.60 12.05
C ALA A 391 -3.96 -8.22 12.67
N TYR A 392 -3.57 -6.92 12.67
CA TYR A 392 -2.36 -6.45 13.37
C TYR A 392 -2.59 -6.12 14.86
N PHE A 393 -3.85 -6.07 15.28
CA PHE A 393 -4.25 -5.66 16.63
C PHE A 393 -4.99 -6.78 17.37
N GLY A 394 -5.16 -6.61 18.67
CA GLY A 394 -5.92 -7.55 19.52
C GLY A 394 -5.34 -8.96 19.50
N ASP A 395 -6.17 -9.95 19.16
CA ASP A 395 -5.81 -11.37 19.06
C ASP A 395 -5.04 -11.72 17.77
N ARG A 396 -4.80 -10.72 16.91
CA ARG A 396 -4.10 -10.86 15.63
C ARG A 396 -4.74 -11.87 14.67
N THR A 397 -6.06 -11.88 14.65
CA THR A 397 -6.84 -12.68 13.72
C THR A 397 -7.44 -11.83 12.61
N PHE A 398 -7.62 -12.45 11.43
CA PHE A 398 -8.32 -11.80 10.32
C PHE A 398 -9.77 -11.51 10.68
N GLN A 399 -10.23 -10.29 10.34
CA GLN A 399 -11.58 -9.83 10.66
C GLN A 399 -12.23 -9.19 9.44
N LYS A 400 -13.56 -9.19 9.41
CA LYS A 400 -14.33 -8.47 8.37
C LYS A 400 -13.90 -7.01 8.30
N GLY A 401 -13.63 -6.55 7.08
CA GLY A 401 -13.14 -5.21 6.79
C GLY A 401 -11.62 -5.13 6.66
N ASP A 402 -10.87 -6.22 6.86
CA ASP A 402 -9.47 -6.28 6.48
C ASP A 402 -9.34 -6.25 4.95
N ALA A 403 -8.50 -5.35 4.44
CA ALA A 403 -8.05 -5.27 3.06
C ALA A 403 -6.53 -5.40 3.03
N PHE A 404 -6.00 -6.41 2.37
CA PHE A 404 -4.58 -6.76 2.46
C PHE A 404 -4.10 -7.49 1.21
N VAL A 405 -2.79 -7.65 1.10
CA VAL A 405 -2.13 -8.43 0.05
C VAL A 405 -1.59 -9.77 0.56
N ILE A 406 -1.38 -10.70 -0.36
CA ILE A 406 -0.54 -11.87 -0.16
C ILE A 406 0.47 -11.89 -1.31
N GLU A 407 1.75 -11.64 -0.98
CA GLU A 407 2.83 -11.32 -1.93
C GLU A 407 4.10 -12.16 -1.72
N PRO A 408 4.07 -13.48 -1.67
CA PRO A 408 5.30 -14.24 -1.54
C PRO A 408 6.25 -13.99 -2.72
N GLY A 409 7.55 -13.89 -2.40
CA GLY A 409 8.60 -13.77 -3.40
C GLY A 409 9.78 -14.71 -3.13
N LEU A 410 10.54 -15.00 -4.18
CA LEU A 410 11.84 -15.69 -4.15
C LEU A 410 12.80 -14.96 -5.10
N TYR A 411 14.01 -14.69 -4.61
CA TYR A 411 15.02 -13.92 -5.35
C TYR A 411 16.33 -14.67 -5.31
N ILE A 412 16.78 -15.18 -6.45
CA ILE A 412 17.96 -16.07 -6.50
C ILE A 412 19.11 -15.34 -7.18
N THR A 413 20.14 -14.98 -6.40
CA THR A 413 21.38 -14.39 -6.92
C THR A 413 22.60 -14.98 -6.21
N THR A 414 23.74 -15.05 -6.90
CA THR A 414 25.01 -15.47 -6.29
C THR A 414 25.44 -14.49 -5.20
N ARG A 415 25.09 -13.19 -5.33
CA ARG A 415 25.41 -12.16 -4.34
C ARG A 415 24.90 -12.51 -2.94
N GLN A 416 23.76 -13.20 -2.82
CA GLN A 416 23.23 -13.61 -1.52
C GLN A 416 24.14 -14.65 -0.82
N LEU A 417 24.85 -15.48 -1.60
CA LEU A 417 25.87 -16.36 -1.02
C LEU A 417 27.15 -15.59 -0.65
N ASP A 418 27.50 -14.56 -1.42
CA ASP A 418 28.75 -13.80 -1.22
C ASP A 418 28.71 -12.96 0.06
N ILE A 419 27.53 -12.43 0.45
CA ILE A 419 27.37 -11.64 1.69
C ILE A 419 27.37 -12.46 2.97
N LEU A 420 27.28 -13.81 2.89
CA LEU A 420 27.24 -14.65 4.08
C LEU A 420 28.57 -14.62 4.83
N PRO A 421 28.56 -14.48 6.17
CA PRO A 421 29.77 -14.60 7.00
C PRO A 421 30.55 -15.90 6.74
N ASP A 422 31.87 -15.82 6.82
CA ASP A 422 32.74 -16.98 6.61
C ASP A 422 32.81 -17.88 7.86
N THR A 423 31.72 -18.62 8.09
CA THR A 423 31.66 -19.63 9.15
C THR A 423 31.71 -21.06 8.57
N PRO A 424 32.11 -22.07 9.37
CA PRO A 424 32.07 -23.45 8.89
C PRO A 424 30.71 -23.88 8.36
N LYS A 425 29.61 -23.46 9.02
CA LYS A 425 28.24 -23.74 8.62
C LYS A 425 27.94 -23.12 7.25
N ASN A 426 28.23 -21.85 7.07
CA ASN A 426 27.98 -21.15 5.81
C ASN A 426 28.85 -21.66 4.65
N ARG A 427 30.12 -22.06 4.93
CA ARG A 427 30.98 -22.69 3.90
C ARG A 427 30.37 -24.01 3.41
N ALA A 428 29.89 -24.86 4.32
CA ALA A 428 29.23 -26.10 3.97
C ALA A 428 27.95 -25.87 3.16
N PHE A 429 27.10 -24.95 3.63
CA PHE A 429 25.88 -24.54 2.94
C PHE A 429 26.17 -24.01 1.52
N LYS A 430 27.09 -23.05 1.37
CA LYS A 430 27.50 -22.50 0.06
C LYS A 430 27.94 -23.62 -0.91
N ALA A 431 28.80 -24.52 -0.45
CA ALA A 431 29.29 -25.62 -1.27
C ALA A 431 28.15 -26.58 -1.73
N ARG A 432 27.17 -26.80 -0.84
CA ARG A 432 26.04 -27.70 -1.11
C ARG A 432 25.07 -27.13 -2.15
N VAL A 433 24.77 -25.83 -2.10
CA VAL A 433 23.73 -25.22 -2.93
C VAL A 433 24.27 -24.55 -4.20
N ARG A 434 25.58 -24.38 -4.34
CA ARG A 434 26.20 -23.60 -5.41
C ARG A 434 25.71 -23.97 -6.81
N ALA A 435 25.67 -25.26 -7.16
CA ALA A 435 25.23 -25.74 -8.47
C ALA A 435 23.75 -25.39 -8.77
N ALA A 436 22.89 -25.42 -7.73
CA ALA A 436 21.51 -25.01 -7.87
C ALA A 436 21.40 -23.47 -8.02
N VAL A 437 22.13 -22.70 -7.21
CA VAL A 437 22.14 -21.23 -7.32
C VAL A 437 22.62 -20.80 -8.71
N ASP A 438 23.68 -21.39 -9.26
CA ASP A 438 24.15 -21.10 -10.61
C ASP A 438 23.11 -21.40 -11.70
N ARG A 439 22.26 -22.41 -11.47
CA ARG A 439 21.16 -22.78 -12.38
C ARG A 439 20.00 -21.78 -12.33
N TYR A 440 19.63 -21.29 -11.14
CA TYR A 440 18.46 -20.45 -10.92
C TYR A 440 18.79 -18.95 -10.78
N GLN A 441 20.06 -18.56 -10.86
CA GLN A 441 20.50 -17.18 -10.62
C GLN A 441 19.83 -16.17 -11.54
N ASN A 442 19.83 -14.93 -11.12
CA ASN A 442 19.20 -13.79 -11.84
C ASN A 442 17.70 -13.99 -12.10
N THR A 443 17.04 -14.74 -11.23
CA THR A 443 15.60 -14.96 -11.29
C THR A 443 14.95 -14.46 -10.01
N GLY A 444 14.14 -13.42 -10.15
CA GLY A 444 13.22 -12.94 -9.12
C GLY A 444 11.78 -13.30 -9.50
N ILE A 445 11.04 -13.90 -8.59
CA ILE A 445 9.61 -14.19 -8.75
C ILE A 445 8.86 -13.59 -7.57
N ARG A 446 7.89 -12.72 -7.84
CA ARG A 446 6.89 -12.23 -6.88
C ARG A 446 5.52 -12.34 -7.51
N ILE A 447 4.55 -12.85 -6.76
CA ILE A 447 3.14 -12.92 -7.15
C ILE A 447 2.37 -12.30 -6.02
N GLU A 448 1.65 -11.23 -6.32
CA GLU A 448 0.90 -10.48 -5.34
C GLU A 448 -0.53 -10.27 -5.76
N ASP A 449 -1.42 -10.47 -4.83
CA ASP A 449 -2.84 -10.29 -5.02
C ASP A 449 -3.49 -9.60 -3.84
N VAL A 450 -4.57 -8.88 -4.14
CA VAL A 450 -5.40 -8.15 -3.17
C VAL A 450 -6.55 -9.01 -2.70
N TYR A 451 -6.73 -9.00 -1.39
CA TYR A 451 -7.78 -9.77 -0.71
C TYR A 451 -8.57 -8.90 0.27
N LEU A 452 -9.83 -9.22 0.39
CA LEU A 452 -10.72 -8.65 1.40
C LEU A 452 -11.27 -9.75 2.29
N ILE A 453 -11.39 -9.49 3.59
CA ILE A 453 -12.15 -10.34 4.49
C ILE A 453 -13.59 -9.84 4.53
N THR A 454 -14.50 -10.66 4.06
CA THR A 454 -15.94 -10.41 4.03
C THR A 454 -16.67 -11.35 4.99
N GLU A 455 -17.98 -11.17 5.15
CA GLU A 455 -18.82 -12.12 5.90
C GLU A 455 -18.80 -13.53 5.29
N ARG A 456 -18.53 -13.65 3.99
CA ARG A 456 -18.44 -14.93 3.28
C ARG A 456 -17.04 -15.55 3.29
N GLY A 457 -16.08 -14.90 3.92
CA GLY A 457 -14.70 -15.33 4.02
C GLY A 457 -13.74 -14.49 3.19
N LEU A 458 -12.64 -15.12 2.75
CA LEU A 458 -11.62 -14.50 1.90
C LEU A 458 -12.16 -14.26 0.49
N GLU A 459 -12.02 -13.05 0.01
CA GLU A 459 -12.37 -12.67 -1.35
C GLU A 459 -11.13 -12.15 -2.09
N TRP A 460 -10.70 -12.81 -3.15
CA TRP A 460 -9.67 -12.36 -4.05
C TRP A 460 -10.27 -11.38 -5.08
N ILE A 461 -9.79 -10.14 -5.14
CA ILE A 461 -10.33 -9.09 -6.00
C ILE A 461 -9.41 -8.68 -7.17
N SER A 462 -8.11 -8.95 -7.12
CA SER A 462 -7.14 -8.64 -8.18
C SER A 462 -7.09 -9.73 -9.26
N ARG A 463 -8.12 -9.83 -10.09
CA ARG A 463 -8.34 -10.93 -11.05
C ARG A 463 -7.46 -10.87 -12.32
N ALA A 464 -6.21 -10.39 -12.22
CA ALA A 464 -5.24 -10.52 -13.30
C ALA A 464 -4.72 -11.97 -13.38
N PRO A 465 -4.43 -12.52 -14.58
CA PRO A 465 -3.83 -13.84 -14.75
C PRO A 465 -2.62 -14.04 -13.84
N ARG A 466 -2.58 -15.17 -13.16
CA ARG A 466 -1.51 -15.51 -12.23
C ARG A 466 -1.05 -16.96 -12.30
N GLU A 467 -1.79 -17.82 -12.95
CA GLU A 467 -1.34 -19.17 -13.23
C GLU A 467 -0.46 -19.16 -14.49
N ILE A 468 0.58 -20.00 -14.50
CA ILE A 468 1.56 -20.06 -15.59
C ILE A 468 0.87 -20.20 -16.95
N ASP A 469 -0.07 -21.13 -17.05
CA ASP A 469 -0.75 -21.42 -18.32
C ASP A 469 -1.67 -20.29 -18.78
N GLU A 470 -2.30 -19.54 -17.85
CA GLU A 470 -3.09 -18.33 -18.14
C GLU A 470 -2.20 -17.24 -18.71
N ILE A 471 -1.06 -16.97 -18.04
CA ILE A 471 -0.10 -15.95 -18.49
C ILE A 471 0.42 -16.30 -19.88
N GLU A 472 0.89 -17.52 -20.10
CA GLU A 472 1.38 -17.92 -21.42
C GLU A 472 0.29 -17.93 -22.51
N ALA A 473 -0.97 -18.22 -22.14
CA ALA A 473 -2.09 -18.12 -23.06
C ALA A 473 -2.34 -16.66 -23.48
N MET A 474 -2.21 -15.69 -22.56
CA MET A 474 -2.30 -14.27 -22.88
C MET A 474 -1.22 -13.86 -23.90
N PHE A 475 0.02 -14.33 -23.74
CA PHE A 475 1.08 -14.07 -24.70
C PHE A 475 0.83 -14.71 -26.08
N ARG A 476 0.26 -15.90 -26.12
CA ARG A 476 -0.10 -16.59 -27.39
C ARG A 476 -1.26 -15.93 -28.12
N SER A 477 -2.22 -15.37 -27.38
CA SER A 477 -3.43 -14.74 -27.97
C SER A 477 -3.20 -13.34 -28.55
N ARG A 478 -1.97 -12.81 -28.44
CA ARG A 478 -1.61 -11.51 -29.00
C ARG A 478 -1.84 -11.50 -30.50
N THR A 479 -2.74 -10.68 -30.98
CA THR A 479 -2.73 -10.27 -32.37
C THR A 479 -1.47 -9.43 -32.54
N ARG A 480 -0.46 -9.94 -33.27
CA ARG A 480 0.70 -9.12 -33.64
C ARG A 480 0.15 -7.86 -34.29
N ALA A 481 0.29 -6.72 -33.63
CA ALA A 481 0.07 -5.46 -34.30
C ALA A 481 0.98 -5.46 -35.51
N ILE A 482 0.40 -5.39 -36.69
CA ILE A 482 1.14 -5.16 -37.95
C ILE A 482 1.88 -3.84 -37.73
N PRO A 483 3.20 -3.78 -37.98
CA PRO A 483 4.02 -2.60 -37.74
C PRO A 483 3.55 -1.37 -38.47
#